data_96ae5ed5507a8d260994fe256c6ccf50
#
_entry.id   96ae5ed5507a8d260994fe256c6ccf50
#
_cell.length_a   1.000
_cell.length_b   1.000
_cell.length_c   1.000
_cell.angle_alpha   90.00
_cell.angle_beta   90.00
_cell.angle_gamma   90.00
#
_symmetry.space_group_name_H-M   'P 1'
#
loop_
_entity.id
_entity.type
_entity.pdbx_description
1 polymer ?
#
loop_
_entity_poly.entity_id
_entity_poly.type
_entity_poly.pdbx_seq_one_letter_code
_entity_poly.pdbx_strand_id
1 'polypeptide(L)'
;MQLFRFAFTALMLLGSTALQAQGTAWPGKPIRWIVPYPPGGITDNATRMVLQKVQEQTGWTIVVDNKPGAKSILGADLAAKAAPDGYTFLTVIAAHAANATLYAGKLPFDTVKSFAPISLVGIAPLIMTANNDVPAKDVKELIAYVKANPGKISFGSSGVGAAAHLTTELFKQTAGVDMVHVPYKGTAPALQDLMGGSIQILVDVPSTLMPQVRGGKIKALGMFSAKRVAGAAEVPTIAEAGGPPLEGSTWVLFLAPAGTPKDIVNRMAAETAKAVTSIDIKGRFETIGIEPVGNSPELAGKFLDDEIAKWAKVISTAGVKAEQ
;
A
#
# COMPACT_ATOMS: atom_id res chain seq x y z
N MET A 1 -62.61 -53.89 -27.39
CA MET A 1 -61.92 -52.88 -28.19
C MET A 1 -61.86 -51.53 -27.41
N GLN A 2 -61.33 -51.52 -26.13
CA GLN A 2 -61.30 -50.32 -25.28
C GLN A 2 -60.10 -50.36 -24.28
N LEU A 3 -59.03 -51.07 -24.60
CA LEU A 3 -57.89 -51.23 -23.67
C LEU A 3 -56.53 -50.66 -24.20
N PHE A 4 -56.54 -49.92 -25.31
CA PHE A 4 -55.27 -49.41 -25.93
C PHE A 4 -55.12 -47.87 -25.97
N ARG A 5 -55.93 -47.12 -25.21
CA ARG A 5 -55.90 -45.65 -25.23
C ARG A 5 -55.29 -44.96 -23.99
N PHE A 6 -54.85 -45.69 -22.97
CA PHE A 6 -54.34 -45.12 -21.72
C PHE A 6 -52.82 -45.19 -21.57
N ALA A 7 -52.09 -45.77 -22.54
CA ALA A 7 -50.63 -45.91 -22.42
C ALA A 7 -49.80 -44.81 -23.10
N PHE A 8 -50.43 -43.84 -23.77
CA PHE A 8 -49.68 -42.82 -24.55
C PHE A 8 -49.60 -41.40 -23.89
N THR A 9 -50.28 -41.18 -22.76
CA THR A 9 -50.38 -39.87 -22.12
C THR A 9 -49.43 -39.73 -20.89
N ALA A 10 -48.79 -40.82 -20.48
CA ALA A 10 -47.89 -40.81 -19.27
C ALA A 10 -46.40 -40.56 -19.59
N LEU A 11 -46.00 -40.38 -20.86
CA LEU A 11 -44.60 -40.29 -21.25
C LEU A 11 -44.15 -38.86 -21.67
N MET A 12 -44.98 -37.84 -21.48
CA MET A 12 -44.66 -36.45 -21.81
C MET A 12 -44.47 -35.53 -20.59
N LEU A 13 -44.39 -36.04 -19.38
CA LEU A 13 -44.29 -35.26 -18.15
C LEU A 13 -42.94 -35.40 -17.41
N LEU A 14 -41.95 -36.08 -17.98
CA LEU A 14 -40.62 -36.26 -17.37
C LEU A 14 -39.49 -35.49 -18.08
N GLY A 15 -39.82 -34.52 -18.94
CA GLY A 15 -38.89 -33.71 -19.69
C GLY A 15 -38.66 -32.30 -19.11
N SER A 16 -39.04 -32.02 -17.85
CA SER A 16 -38.64 -30.80 -17.16
C SER A 16 -37.24 -30.97 -16.64
N THR A 17 -36.29 -31.09 -17.57
CA THR A 17 -34.87 -31.00 -17.25
C THR A 17 -34.63 -29.67 -16.60
N ALA A 18 -34.05 -29.76 -15.40
CA ALA A 18 -33.36 -28.71 -14.73
C ALA A 18 -32.60 -27.85 -15.75
N LEU A 19 -33.17 -26.67 -16.07
CA LEU A 19 -32.35 -25.54 -16.49
C LEU A 19 -31.47 -25.24 -15.27
N GLN A 20 -30.36 -25.97 -15.14
CA GLN A 20 -29.28 -25.54 -14.29
C GLN A 20 -28.98 -24.12 -14.78
N ALA A 21 -29.35 -23.14 -13.95
CA ALA A 21 -28.82 -21.81 -14.07
C ALA A 21 -27.30 -21.99 -14.08
N GLN A 22 -26.70 -22.04 -15.27
CA GLN A 22 -25.28 -21.80 -15.42
C GLN A 22 -25.09 -20.40 -14.91
N GLY A 23 -24.79 -20.29 -13.61
CA GLY A 23 -24.40 -19.06 -13.00
C GLY A 23 -23.33 -18.47 -13.91
N THR A 24 -23.62 -17.30 -14.49
CA THR A 24 -22.67 -16.61 -15.38
C THR A 24 -21.34 -16.60 -14.66
N ALA A 25 -20.33 -17.23 -15.28
CA ALA A 25 -19.01 -17.34 -14.65
C ALA A 25 -18.56 -15.94 -14.23
N TRP A 26 -18.25 -15.77 -12.94
CA TRP A 26 -17.73 -14.49 -12.44
C TRP A 26 -16.39 -14.15 -13.14
N PRO A 27 -16.17 -12.88 -13.52
CA PRO A 27 -17.07 -11.74 -13.52
C PRO A 27 -17.96 -11.68 -14.78
N GLY A 28 -19.27 -11.47 -14.61
CA GLY A 28 -20.23 -11.26 -15.69
C GLY A 28 -20.52 -9.78 -16.03
N LYS A 29 -19.90 -8.83 -15.28
CA LYS A 29 -20.03 -7.37 -15.46
C LYS A 29 -18.72 -6.69 -15.05
N PRO A 30 -18.51 -5.40 -15.38
CA PRO A 30 -17.31 -4.67 -14.99
C PRO A 30 -17.10 -4.67 -13.47
N ILE A 31 -15.84 -4.83 -13.07
CA ILE A 31 -15.38 -4.78 -11.68
C ILE A 31 -14.97 -3.33 -11.37
N ARG A 32 -15.47 -2.77 -10.26
CA ARG A 32 -15.08 -1.48 -9.73
C ARG A 32 -13.89 -1.63 -8.80
N TRP A 33 -12.84 -0.84 -9.00
CA TRP A 33 -11.66 -0.84 -8.17
C TRP A 33 -11.45 0.52 -7.51
N ILE A 34 -11.68 0.62 -6.22
CA ILE A 34 -11.54 1.86 -5.47
C ILE A 34 -10.07 2.09 -5.12
N VAL A 35 -9.56 3.26 -5.51
CA VAL A 35 -8.24 3.76 -5.11
C VAL A 35 -8.46 5.03 -4.28
N PRO A 36 -8.22 5.02 -2.96
CA PRO A 36 -8.55 6.12 -2.06
C PRO A 36 -7.49 7.24 -2.06
N TYR A 37 -6.87 7.47 -3.23
CA TYR A 37 -5.81 8.47 -3.47
C TYR A 37 -6.02 9.17 -4.81
N PRO A 38 -5.47 10.39 -4.98
CA PRO A 38 -5.53 11.08 -6.27
C PRO A 38 -4.89 10.28 -7.39
N PRO A 39 -5.36 10.45 -8.64
CA PRO A 39 -4.72 9.86 -9.81
C PRO A 39 -3.26 10.28 -9.96
N GLY A 40 -2.42 9.39 -10.52
CA GLY A 40 -1.02 9.68 -10.88
C GLY A 40 -0.01 9.52 -9.74
N GLY A 41 -0.45 9.31 -8.49
CA GLY A 41 0.45 8.95 -7.40
C GLY A 41 0.95 7.51 -7.50
N ILE A 42 1.96 7.15 -6.69
CA ILE A 42 2.56 5.80 -6.70
C ILE A 42 1.52 4.69 -6.50
N THR A 43 0.55 4.91 -5.61
CA THR A 43 -0.53 3.95 -5.32
C THR A 43 -1.44 3.73 -6.53
N ASP A 44 -1.86 4.82 -7.18
CA ASP A 44 -2.70 4.74 -8.38
C ASP A 44 -1.96 4.09 -9.54
N ASN A 45 -0.72 4.50 -9.78
CA ASN A 45 0.11 3.97 -10.84
C ASN A 45 0.38 2.47 -10.66
N ALA A 46 0.81 2.04 -9.46
CA ALA A 46 1.04 0.62 -9.17
C ALA A 46 -0.24 -0.20 -9.32
N THR A 47 -1.37 0.30 -8.81
CA THR A 47 -2.67 -0.35 -8.97
C THR A 47 -3.04 -0.53 -10.44
N ARG A 48 -2.96 0.55 -11.25
CA ARG A 48 -3.30 0.50 -12.68
C ARG A 48 -2.39 -0.43 -13.46
N MET A 49 -1.09 -0.44 -13.17
CA MET A 49 -0.15 -1.35 -13.83
C MET A 49 -0.56 -2.82 -13.63
N VAL A 50 -0.86 -3.21 -12.39
CA VAL A 50 -1.26 -4.58 -12.07
C VAL A 50 -2.63 -4.91 -12.64
N LEU A 51 -3.62 -4.03 -12.49
CA LEU A 51 -4.97 -4.27 -12.98
C LEU A 51 -5.04 -4.32 -14.52
N GLN A 52 -4.25 -3.49 -15.21
CA GLN A 52 -4.10 -3.59 -16.66
C GLN A 52 -3.58 -4.97 -17.05
N LYS A 53 -2.56 -5.48 -16.35
CA LYS A 53 -2.02 -6.83 -16.61
C LYS A 53 -3.05 -7.92 -16.31
N VAL A 54 -3.81 -7.79 -15.23
CA VAL A 54 -4.93 -8.71 -14.94
C VAL A 54 -5.97 -8.69 -16.07
N GLN A 55 -6.34 -7.51 -16.59
CA GLN A 55 -7.27 -7.41 -17.73
C GLN A 55 -6.72 -8.08 -18.99
N GLU A 56 -5.42 -7.90 -19.30
CA GLU A 56 -4.74 -8.57 -20.42
C GLU A 56 -4.75 -10.10 -20.29
N GLN A 57 -4.57 -10.62 -19.08
CA GLN A 57 -4.52 -12.05 -18.80
C GLN A 57 -5.89 -12.73 -18.84
N THR A 58 -6.94 -12.01 -18.46
CA THR A 58 -8.26 -12.59 -18.16
C THR A 58 -9.37 -12.16 -19.10
N GLY A 59 -9.18 -11.04 -19.80
CA GLY A 59 -10.26 -10.38 -20.57
C GLY A 59 -11.29 -9.67 -19.68
N TRP A 60 -11.07 -9.57 -18.37
CA TRP A 60 -12.00 -8.88 -17.47
C TRP A 60 -12.00 -7.37 -17.72
N THR A 61 -13.13 -6.74 -17.47
CA THR A 61 -13.22 -5.28 -17.47
C THR A 61 -13.09 -4.77 -16.05
N ILE A 62 -12.04 -4.01 -15.75
CA ILE A 62 -11.80 -3.42 -14.42
C ILE A 62 -11.74 -1.89 -14.55
N VAL A 63 -12.57 -1.19 -13.78
CA VAL A 63 -12.68 0.27 -13.79
C VAL A 63 -12.09 0.82 -12.49
N VAL A 64 -11.00 1.56 -12.59
CA VAL A 64 -10.37 2.24 -11.44
C VAL A 64 -11.14 3.52 -11.13
N ASP A 65 -11.62 3.63 -9.89
CA ASP A 65 -12.39 4.75 -9.36
C ASP A 65 -11.62 5.41 -8.20
N ASN A 66 -11.02 6.56 -8.46
CA ASN A 66 -10.27 7.30 -7.45
C ASN A 66 -11.23 8.03 -6.49
N LYS A 67 -11.15 7.71 -5.19
CA LYS A 67 -11.96 8.30 -4.11
C LYS A 67 -11.06 8.83 -3.00
N PRO A 68 -10.29 9.91 -3.25
CA PRO A 68 -9.42 10.50 -2.25
C PRO A 68 -10.22 11.20 -1.15
N GLY A 69 -9.60 11.37 0.01
CA GLY A 69 -10.15 12.15 1.10
C GLY A 69 -9.95 11.50 2.48
N ALA A 70 -9.89 12.37 3.49
CA ALA A 70 -9.73 11.98 4.90
C ALA A 70 -8.65 10.90 5.12
N LYS A 71 -7.46 11.07 4.52
CA LYS A 71 -6.33 10.11 4.62
C LYS A 71 -6.72 8.67 4.23
N SER A 72 -7.41 8.52 3.10
CA SER A 72 -7.97 7.28 2.54
C SER A 72 -9.24 6.73 3.23
N ILE A 73 -9.67 7.30 4.33
CA ILE A 73 -10.84 6.81 5.09
C ILE A 73 -12.10 6.83 4.23
N LEU A 74 -12.31 7.88 3.42
CA LEU A 74 -13.52 7.99 2.57
C LEU A 74 -13.63 6.83 1.57
N GLY A 75 -12.58 6.55 0.82
CA GLY A 75 -12.60 5.45 -0.15
C GLY A 75 -12.66 4.07 0.50
N ALA A 76 -12.01 3.89 1.65
CA ALA A 76 -12.09 2.66 2.42
C ALA A 76 -13.50 2.42 2.99
N ASP A 77 -14.19 3.46 3.48
CA ASP A 77 -15.57 3.37 3.95
C ASP A 77 -16.55 2.98 2.82
N LEU A 78 -16.37 3.56 1.63
CA LEU A 78 -17.15 3.19 0.46
C LEU A 78 -16.98 1.71 0.09
N ALA A 79 -15.76 1.19 0.18
CA ALA A 79 -15.48 -0.22 -0.06
C ALA A 79 -16.05 -1.11 1.04
N ALA A 80 -15.88 -0.75 2.31
CA ALA A 80 -16.39 -1.51 3.45
C ALA A 80 -17.91 -1.69 3.42
N LYS A 81 -18.64 -0.70 2.89
CA LYS A 81 -20.11 -0.70 2.75
C LYS A 81 -20.61 -1.28 1.43
N ALA A 82 -19.72 -1.64 0.51
CA ALA A 82 -20.13 -2.23 -0.76
C ALA A 82 -20.65 -3.67 -0.58
N ALA A 83 -21.51 -4.11 -1.50
CA ALA A 83 -21.96 -5.48 -1.52
C ALA A 83 -20.78 -6.45 -1.67
N PRO A 84 -20.71 -7.54 -0.90
CA PRO A 84 -19.63 -8.52 -0.97
C PRO A 84 -19.83 -9.52 -2.13
N ASP A 85 -20.20 -9.00 -3.31
CA ASP A 85 -20.56 -9.77 -4.50
C ASP A 85 -19.38 -9.99 -5.47
N GLY A 86 -18.18 -9.50 -5.10
CA GLY A 86 -16.97 -9.61 -5.92
C GLY A 86 -16.87 -8.57 -7.04
N TYR A 87 -17.68 -7.51 -7.04
CA TYR A 87 -17.61 -6.46 -8.04
C TYR A 87 -17.10 -5.12 -7.51
N THR A 88 -16.69 -5.07 -6.24
CA THR A 88 -16.00 -3.92 -5.67
C THR A 88 -14.75 -4.40 -4.93
N PHE A 89 -13.62 -3.77 -5.23
CA PHE A 89 -12.34 -4.01 -4.57
C PHE A 89 -11.71 -2.68 -4.14
N LEU A 90 -10.71 -2.76 -3.28
CA LEU A 90 -10.03 -1.61 -2.69
C LEU A 90 -8.51 -1.81 -2.74
N THR A 91 -7.80 -0.74 -3.05
CA THR A 91 -6.35 -0.64 -2.80
C THR A 91 -6.11 0.12 -1.52
N VAL A 92 -5.23 -0.40 -0.67
CA VAL A 92 -4.76 0.31 0.54
C VAL A 92 -3.23 0.36 0.59
N ILE A 93 -2.71 1.29 1.40
CA ILE A 93 -1.28 1.45 1.69
C ILE A 93 -1.06 1.57 3.21
N ALA A 94 0.16 1.78 3.66
CA ALA A 94 0.55 1.83 5.07
C ALA A 94 -0.33 2.75 5.95
N ALA A 95 -0.89 3.83 5.39
CA ALA A 95 -1.83 4.70 6.10
C ALA A 95 -3.08 3.96 6.61
N HIS A 96 -3.53 2.89 5.93
CA HIS A 96 -4.66 2.09 6.38
C HIS A 96 -4.36 1.39 7.71
N ALA A 97 -3.17 0.82 7.86
CA ALA A 97 -2.72 0.23 9.12
C ALA A 97 -2.54 1.28 10.23
N ALA A 98 -1.96 2.44 9.90
CA ALA A 98 -1.79 3.53 10.86
C ALA A 98 -3.12 4.11 11.35
N ASN A 99 -4.13 4.20 10.47
CA ASN A 99 -5.46 4.71 10.78
C ASN A 99 -6.17 3.88 11.86
N ALA A 100 -5.89 2.58 11.96
CA ALA A 100 -6.42 1.72 13.02
C ALA A 100 -6.16 2.27 14.43
N THR A 101 -4.99 2.89 14.62
CA THR A 101 -4.59 3.49 15.90
C THR A 101 -4.90 4.99 15.95
N LEU A 102 -4.52 5.75 14.93
CA LEU A 102 -4.69 7.21 14.91
C LEU A 102 -6.15 7.63 15.02
N TYR A 103 -7.06 6.87 14.46
CA TYR A 103 -8.49 7.14 14.45
C TYR A 103 -9.30 6.06 15.20
N ALA A 104 -8.69 5.40 16.19
CA ALA A 104 -9.36 4.39 16.99
C ALA A 104 -10.67 4.93 17.58
N GLY A 105 -11.78 4.19 17.39
CA GLY A 105 -13.12 4.57 17.80
C GLY A 105 -13.78 5.69 16.99
N LYS A 106 -13.12 6.22 15.94
CA LYS A 106 -13.67 7.27 15.04
C LYS A 106 -13.80 6.80 13.59
N LEU A 107 -13.23 5.64 13.23
CA LEU A 107 -13.38 5.08 11.88
C LEU A 107 -14.81 4.54 11.70
N PRO A 108 -15.43 4.75 10.52
CA PRO A 108 -16.75 4.20 10.20
C PRO A 108 -16.70 2.71 9.79
N PHE A 109 -15.53 2.08 9.83
CA PHE A 109 -15.26 0.67 9.53
C PHE A 109 -14.14 0.13 10.43
N ASP A 110 -14.05 -1.19 10.53
CA ASP A 110 -12.91 -1.89 11.14
C ASP A 110 -11.86 -2.15 10.05
N THR A 111 -10.61 -1.77 10.27
CA THR A 111 -9.53 -1.87 9.29
C THR A 111 -9.16 -3.30 8.89
N VAL A 112 -9.57 -4.30 9.68
CA VAL A 112 -9.37 -5.73 9.41
C VAL A 112 -10.71 -6.41 9.11
N LYS A 113 -11.67 -6.33 10.05
CA LYS A 113 -12.92 -7.13 9.99
C LYS A 113 -13.88 -6.69 8.89
N SER A 114 -13.78 -5.45 8.40
CA SER A 114 -14.63 -4.96 7.31
C SER A 114 -14.14 -5.38 5.92
N PHE A 115 -13.01 -6.12 5.84
CA PHE A 115 -12.37 -6.47 4.58
C PHE A 115 -11.94 -7.94 4.53
N ALA A 116 -11.81 -8.46 3.31
CA ALA A 116 -11.16 -9.72 2.99
C ALA A 116 -9.85 -9.41 2.24
N PRO A 117 -8.68 -9.78 2.75
CA PRO A 117 -7.41 -9.59 2.05
C PRO A 117 -7.37 -10.37 0.73
N ILE A 118 -6.77 -9.76 -0.30
CA ILE A 118 -6.55 -10.39 -1.61
C ILE A 118 -5.08 -10.72 -1.78
N SER A 119 -4.22 -9.70 -1.80
CA SER A 119 -2.78 -9.88 -2.02
C SER A 119 -2.01 -8.62 -1.64
N LEU A 120 -0.85 -8.79 -1.04
CA LEU A 120 0.17 -7.76 -0.98
C LEU A 120 0.82 -7.68 -2.37
N VAL A 121 0.57 -6.59 -3.06
CA VAL A 121 1.03 -6.35 -4.44
C VAL A 121 2.54 -6.10 -4.47
N GLY A 122 3.02 -5.24 -3.57
CA GLY A 122 4.43 -4.92 -3.48
C GLY A 122 4.76 -3.97 -2.33
N ILE A 123 6.04 -3.88 -2.04
CA ILE A 123 6.62 -3.09 -0.96
C ILE A 123 7.54 -2.05 -1.58
N ALA A 124 7.44 -0.79 -1.15
CA ALA A 124 8.33 0.29 -1.52
C ALA A 124 9.12 0.73 -0.28
N PRO A 125 10.37 0.27 -0.10
CA PRO A 125 11.24 0.74 0.96
C PRO A 125 11.44 2.25 0.87
N LEU A 126 11.59 2.90 2.03
CA LEU A 126 11.80 4.33 2.11
C LEU A 126 13.29 4.67 2.11
N ILE A 127 13.62 5.85 1.62
CA ILE A 127 14.98 6.40 1.64
C ILE A 127 15.03 7.63 2.55
N MET A 128 16.06 7.71 3.39
CA MET A 128 16.39 8.91 4.15
C MET A 128 17.31 9.79 3.33
N THR A 129 16.90 11.03 3.13
CA THR A 129 17.69 12.05 2.44
C THR A 129 17.90 13.27 3.32
N ALA A 130 18.94 14.04 3.03
CA ALA A 130 19.27 15.28 3.73
C ALA A 130 19.51 16.43 2.75
N ASN A 131 19.26 17.65 3.23
CA ASN A 131 19.76 18.85 2.58
C ASN A 131 21.29 18.83 2.52
N ASN A 132 21.89 19.40 1.48
CA ASN A 132 23.34 19.36 1.26
C ASN A 132 24.15 20.08 2.36
N ASP A 133 23.57 21.05 3.05
CA ASP A 133 24.22 21.80 4.11
C ASP A 133 24.26 21.05 5.45
N VAL A 134 23.54 19.94 5.60
CA VAL A 134 23.64 19.09 6.80
C VAL A 134 25.03 18.46 6.84
N PRO A 135 25.85 18.67 7.90
CA PRO A 135 27.22 18.18 7.98
C PRO A 135 27.28 16.68 8.36
N ALA A 136 26.64 15.85 7.57
CA ALA A 136 26.62 14.39 7.72
C ALA A 136 26.63 13.76 6.33
N LYS A 137 27.49 12.79 6.09
CA LYS A 137 27.61 12.06 4.82
C LYS A 137 26.96 10.66 4.88
N ASP A 138 26.69 10.18 6.08
CA ASP A 138 26.06 8.88 6.33
C ASP A 138 25.15 8.96 7.56
N VAL A 139 24.46 7.86 7.89
CA VAL A 139 23.53 7.79 9.02
C VAL A 139 24.24 7.89 10.36
N LYS A 140 25.46 7.35 10.48
CA LYS A 140 26.26 7.43 11.71
C LYS A 140 26.59 8.89 12.04
N GLU A 141 27.05 9.66 11.06
CA GLU A 141 27.35 11.08 11.23
C GLU A 141 26.07 11.90 11.48
N LEU A 142 24.95 11.55 10.81
CA LEU A 142 23.66 12.17 11.10
C LEU A 142 23.24 11.97 12.57
N ILE A 143 23.33 10.75 13.08
CA ILE A 143 22.99 10.45 14.49
C ILE A 143 23.84 11.29 15.44
N ALA A 144 25.14 11.37 15.19
CA ALA A 144 26.06 12.19 16.00
C ALA A 144 25.68 13.68 15.93
N TYR A 145 25.41 14.19 14.73
CA TYR A 145 25.01 15.58 14.50
C TYR A 145 23.68 15.92 15.19
N VAL A 146 22.68 15.07 15.08
CA VAL A 146 21.37 15.29 15.74
C VAL A 146 21.52 15.26 17.26
N LYS A 147 22.31 14.32 17.82
CA LYS A 147 22.58 14.26 19.27
C LYS A 147 23.28 15.52 19.81
N ALA A 148 24.13 16.12 19.00
CA ALA A 148 24.80 17.39 19.36
C ALA A 148 23.88 18.62 19.21
N ASN A 149 22.72 18.48 18.52
CA ASN A 149 21.78 19.55 18.23
C ASN A 149 20.32 19.14 18.54
N PRO A 150 19.99 18.73 19.78
CA PRO A 150 18.67 18.22 20.10
C PRO A 150 17.60 19.26 19.82
N GLY A 151 16.48 18.82 19.15
CA GLY A 151 15.34 19.66 18.82
C GLY A 151 15.61 20.76 17.75
N LYS A 152 16.81 20.82 17.16
CA LYS A 152 17.15 21.82 16.12
C LYS A 152 17.04 21.30 14.70
N ILE A 153 17.00 19.97 14.53
CA ILE A 153 16.93 19.32 13.23
C ILE A 153 15.48 18.97 12.96
N SER A 154 14.96 19.42 11.84
CA SER A 154 13.60 19.11 11.40
C SER A 154 13.60 18.07 10.30
N PHE A 155 12.53 17.26 10.28
CA PHE A 155 12.27 16.33 9.20
C PHE A 155 10.87 16.55 8.63
N GLY A 156 10.76 16.47 7.31
CA GLY A 156 9.50 16.54 6.59
C GLY A 156 8.88 15.17 6.35
N SER A 157 7.57 15.14 6.18
CA SER A 157 6.84 13.99 5.68
C SER A 157 5.65 14.41 4.83
N SER A 158 5.06 13.47 4.09
CA SER A 158 3.84 13.69 3.30
C SER A 158 2.56 13.84 4.14
N GLY A 159 2.70 13.93 5.46
CA GLY A 159 1.60 14.17 6.42
C GLY A 159 1.68 13.29 7.65
N VAL A 160 0.93 13.65 8.68
CA VAL A 160 0.85 12.86 9.93
C VAL A 160 0.27 11.48 9.66
N GLY A 161 0.94 10.44 10.17
CA GLY A 161 0.55 9.03 9.97
C GLY A 161 0.97 8.43 8.63
N ALA A 162 1.61 9.20 7.74
CA ALA A 162 2.24 8.65 6.56
C ALA A 162 3.39 7.68 6.92
N ALA A 163 3.67 6.72 6.05
CA ALA A 163 4.76 5.76 6.26
C ALA A 163 6.10 6.46 6.56
N ALA A 164 6.42 7.53 5.85
CA ALA A 164 7.61 8.34 6.04
C ALA A 164 7.68 8.97 7.45
N HIS A 165 6.57 9.53 7.94
CA HIS A 165 6.48 10.07 9.30
C HIS A 165 6.76 8.98 10.34
N LEU A 166 6.01 7.88 10.28
CA LEU A 166 6.10 6.81 11.28
C LEU A 166 7.45 6.07 11.24
N THR A 167 8.03 5.90 10.04
CA THR A 167 9.38 5.34 9.89
C THR A 167 10.44 6.25 10.50
N THR A 168 10.30 7.58 10.34
CA THR A 168 11.23 8.53 10.95
C THR A 168 11.07 8.56 12.47
N GLU A 169 9.84 8.48 13.00
CA GLU A 169 9.60 8.36 14.44
C GLU A 169 10.19 7.06 15.02
N LEU A 170 10.06 5.94 14.29
CA LEU A 170 10.71 4.68 14.67
C LEU A 170 12.24 4.80 14.66
N PHE A 171 12.82 5.49 13.66
CA PHE A 171 14.24 5.79 13.61
C PHE A 171 14.68 6.64 14.81
N LYS A 172 13.94 7.71 15.15
CA LYS A 172 14.22 8.55 16.33
C LYS A 172 14.28 7.73 17.61
N GLN A 173 13.28 6.87 17.82
CA GLN A 173 13.23 5.99 18.99
C GLN A 173 14.40 5.02 19.05
N THR A 174 14.71 4.37 17.92
CA THR A 174 15.74 3.32 17.86
C THR A 174 17.16 3.88 17.94
N ALA A 175 17.42 5.03 17.32
CA ALA A 175 18.72 5.71 17.35
C ALA A 175 18.93 6.59 18.58
N GLY A 176 17.88 6.85 19.37
CA GLY A 176 17.93 7.73 20.52
C GLY A 176 18.26 9.18 20.14
N VAL A 177 17.59 9.70 19.12
CA VAL A 177 17.76 11.08 18.61
C VAL A 177 16.44 11.84 18.64
N ASP A 178 16.53 13.18 18.74
CA ASP A 178 15.37 14.06 18.72
C ASP A 178 15.40 14.99 17.50
N MET A 179 14.30 14.93 16.69
CA MET A 179 14.07 15.74 15.51
C MET A 179 12.63 16.24 15.49
N VAL A 180 12.42 17.46 15.01
CA VAL A 180 11.10 18.10 14.94
C VAL A 180 10.38 17.69 13.67
N HIS A 181 9.17 17.16 13.78
CA HIS A 181 8.35 16.80 12.62
C HIS A 181 7.67 18.02 12.01
N VAL A 182 7.82 18.20 10.70
CA VAL A 182 7.11 19.20 9.89
C VAL A 182 6.18 18.46 8.89
N PRO A 183 4.87 18.42 9.14
CA PRO A 183 3.93 17.75 8.23
C PRO A 183 3.62 18.61 7.00
N TYR A 184 3.60 17.99 5.82
CA TYR A 184 3.21 18.61 4.55
C TYR A 184 1.98 17.94 3.94
N LYS A 185 1.30 18.62 3.01
CA LYS A 185 0.21 18.05 2.20
C LYS A 185 0.78 17.30 0.98
N GLY A 186 1.58 16.24 1.25
CA GLY A 186 2.26 15.44 0.24
C GLY A 186 3.76 15.73 0.14
N THR A 187 4.47 14.89 -0.63
CA THR A 187 5.94 14.90 -0.72
C THR A 187 6.50 16.11 -1.47
N ALA A 188 5.78 16.61 -2.51
CA ALA A 188 6.31 17.66 -3.37
C ALA A 188 6.67 18.96 -2.62
N PRO A 189 5.80 19.54 -1.76
CA PRO A 189 6.18 20.72 -0.98
C PRO A 189 7.29 20.42 0.06
N ALA A 190 7.30 19.23 0.67
CA ALA A 190 8.39 18.85 1.59
C ALA A 190 9.76 18.77 0.89
N LEU A 191 9.77 18.25 -0.36
CA LEU A 191 10.99 18.17 -1.16
C LEU A 191 11.52 19.56 -1.56
N GLN A 192 10.63 20.50 -1.85
CA GLN A 192 11.02 21.90 -2.10
C GLN A 192 11.71 22.51 -0.90
N ASP A 193 11.13 22.36 0.29
CA ASP A 193 11.68 22.87 1.55
C ASP A 193 12.97 22.16 1.96
N LEU A 194 13.10 20.86 1.64
CA LEU A 194 14.37 20.14 1.82
C LEU A 194 15.47 20.74 0.93
N MET A 195 15.18 20.95 -0.36
CA MET A 195 16.17 21.55 -1.28
C MET A 195 16.53 23.00 -0.89
N GLY A 196 15.55 23.74 -0.37
CA GLY A 196 15.75 25.11 0.12
C GLY A 196 16.37 25.23 1.51
N GLY A 197 16.56 24.11 2.25
CA GLY A 197 17.14 24.10 3.59
C GLY A 197 16.19 24.44 4.74
N SER A 198 14.90 24.69 4.44
CA SER A 198 13.86 24.95 5.46
C SER A 198 13.65 23.75 6.39
N ILE A 199 13.82 22.53 5.87
CA ILE A 199 13.93 21.29 6.63
C ILE A 199 15.25 20.60 6.31
N GLN A 200 15.79 19.81 7.24
CA GLN A 200 17.09 19.18 7.12
C GLN A 200 17.02 17.76 6.59
N ILE A 201 15.95 17.03 6.90
CA ILE A 201 15.78 15.61 6.57
C ILE A 201 14.42 15.41 5.89
N LEU A 202 14.38 14.53 4.89
CA LEU A 202 13.14 14.03 4.30
C LEU A 202 13.27 12.52 4.08
N VAL A 203 12.24 11.80 4.51
CA VAL A 203 12.09 10.37 4.25
C VAL A 203 10.90 10.20 3.30
N ASP A 204 11.08 9.49 2.19
CA ASP A 204 9.98 9.11 1.29
C ASP A 204 10.44 8.00 0.33
N VAL A 205 9.64 7.66 -0.67
CA VAL A 205 9.95 6.62 -1.66
C VAL A 205 11.09 7.04 -2.60
N PRO A 206 11.96 6.11 -3.03
CA PRO A 206 13.07 6.40 -3.93
C PRO A 206 12.65 7.04 -5.25
N SER A 207 11.52 6.61 -5.83
CA SER A 207 11.02 7.18 -7.11
C SER A 207 10.84 8.70 -7.08
N THR A 208 10.56 9.28 -5.92
CA THR A 208 10.41 10.73 -5.76
C THR A 208 11.74 11.42 -5.43
N LEU A 209 12.58 10.82 -4.61
CA LEU A 209 13.78 11.49 -4.06
C LEU A 209 15.04 11.23 -4.90
N MET A 210 15.21 10.03 -5.49
CA MET A 210 16.43 9.69 -6.24
C MET A 210 16.71 10.59 -7.45
N PRO A 211 15.75 11.11 -8.21
CA PRO A 211 16.04 12.09 -9.26
C PRO A 211 16.78 13.34 -8.73
N GLN A 212 16.44 13.82 -7.53
CA GLN A 212 17.09 14.97 -6.92
C GLN A 212 18.43 14.61 -6.28
N VAL A 213 18.57 13.40 -5.75
CA VAL A 213 19.86 12.84 -5.27
C VAL A 213 20.84 12.73 -6.43
N ARG A 214 20.45 12.10 -7.54
CA ARG A 214 21.28 11.95 -8.74
C ARG A 214 21.57 13.29 -9.42
N GLY A 215 20.67 14.26 -9.27
CA GLY A 215 20.88 15.66 -9.69
C GLY A 215 21.74 16.50 -8.74
N GLY A 216 22.24 15.92 -7.64
CA GLY A 216 23.10 16.61 -6.66
C GLY A 216 22.41 17.72 -5.84
N LYS A 217 21.08 17.79 -5.86
CA LYS A 217 20.30 18.82 -5.13
C LYS A 217 20.05 18.48 -3.67
N ILE A 218 20.08 17.19 -3.33
CA ILE A 218 20.00 16.64 -1.98
C ILE A 218 20.92 15.42 -1.91
N LYS A 219 21.25 14.92 -0.72
CA LYS A 219 22.04 13.71 -0.55
C LYS A 219 21.24 12.57 0.06
N ALA A 220 21.50 11.35 -0.40
CA ALA A 220 20.98 10.13 0.21
C ALA A 220 21.85 9.72 1.38
N LEU A 221 21.23 9.33 2.51
CA LEU A 221 21.94 8.86 3.69
C LEU A 221 21.80 7.35 3.89
N GLY A 222 20.62 6.78 3.60
CA GLY A 222 20.41 5.35 3.74
C GLY A 222 18.99 4.91 3.37
N MET A 223 18.89 3.63 3.02
CA MET A 223 17.63 2.96 2.66
C MET A 223 17.10 2.19 3.87
N PHE A 224 15.81 2.33 4.16
CA PHE A 224 15.12 1.57 5.21
C PHE A 224 14.73 0.16 4.74
N SER A 225 15.73 -0.64 4.40
CA SER A 225 15.56 -2.02 3.91
C SER A 225 16.65 -2.93 4.46
N ALA A 226 16.40 -4.24 4.51
CA ALA A 226 17.39 -5.24 4.94
C ALA A 226 18.56 -5.39 3.95
N LYS A 227 18.32 -5.06 2.67
CA LYS A 227 19.31 -5.13 1.57
C LYS A 227 19.15 -3.90 0.66
N ARG A 228 20.17 -3.62 -0.15
CA ARG A 228 20.11 -2.54 -1.13
C ARG A 228 19.01 -2.80 -2.16
N VAL A 229 18.31 -1.74 -2.55
CA VAL A 229 17.18 -1.77 -3.51
C VAL A 229 17.73 -1.63 -4.93
N ALA A 230 17.29 -2.47 -5.86
CA ALA A 230 17.83 -2.51 -7.24
C ALA A 230 17.76 -1.14 -7.95
N GLY A 231 16.65 -0.41 -7.83
CA GLY A 231 16.48 0.92 -8.43
C GLY A 231 17.33 2.05 -7.81
N ALA A 232 18.03 1.77 -6.67
CA ALA A 232 18.89 2.70 -5.94
C ALA A 232 20.07 1.97 -5.26
N ALA A 233 20.71 1.05 -5.98
CA ALA A 233 21.77 0.18 -5.45
C ALA A 233 23.01 0.95 -4.97
N GLU A 234 23.20 2.19 -5.43
CA GLU A 234 24.22 3.11 -4.96
C GLU A 234 23.99 3.58 -3.51
N VAL A 235 22.76 3.52 -3.00
CA VAL A 235 22.43 3.96 -1.64
C VAL A 235 22.59 2.78 -0.68
N PRO A 236 23.40 2.92 0.41
CA PRO A 236 23.53 1.90 1.44
C PRO A 236 22.21 1.73 2.21
N THR A 237 22.03 0.60 2.89
CA THR A 237 20.96 0.46 3.90
C THR A 237 21.27 1.34 5.12
N ILE A 238 20.25 1.64 5.95
CA ILE A 238 20.46 2.37 7.22
C ILE A 238 21.54 1.66 8.08
N ALA A 239 21.52 0.33 8.11
CA ALA A 239 22.50 -0.46 8.84
C ALA A 239 23.92 -0.36 8.24
N GLU A 240 24.08 -0.49 6.91
CA GLU A 240 25.38 -0.31 6.23
C GLU A 240 25.94 1.11 6.42
N ALA A 241 25.06 2.11 6.53
CA ALA A 241 25.43 3.51 6.79
C ALA A 241 25.70 3.82 8.28
N GLY A 242 25.79 2.79 9.13
CA GLY A 242 26.14 2.91 10.56
C GLY A 242 24.98 3.31 11.47
N GLY A 243 23.75 3.20 11.00
CA GLY A 243 22.54 3.32 11.80
C GLY A 243 22.06 2.00 12.39
N PRO A 244 20.96 2.02 13.16
CA PRO A 244 20.35 0.79 13.65
C PRO A 244 19.76 -0.05 12.50
N PRO A 245 19.75 -1.39 12.60
CA PRO A 245 19.08 -2.24 11.64
C PRO A 245 17.56 -1.99 11.71
N LEU A 246 17.05 -1.26 10.74
CA LEU A 246 15.67 -0.77 10.73
C LEU A 246 15.07 -0.81 9.33
N GLU A 247 13.89 -1.40 9.22
CA GLU A 247 13.11 -1.43 7.98
C GLU A 247 11.89 -0.51 8.09
N GLY A 248 11.68 0.28 7.04
CA GLY A 248 10.53 1.15 6.88
C GLY A 248 10.12 1.25 5.42
N SER A 249 8.84 1.05 5.17
CA SER A 249 8.30 1.00 3.81
C SER A 249 6.88 1.54 3.76
N THR A 250 6.46 1.96 2.59
CA THR A 250 5.06 1.88 2.21
C THR A 250 4.84 0.63 1.36
N TRP A 251 3.59 0.25 1.15
CA TRP A 251 3.24 -0.96 0.44
C TRP A 251 1.87 -0.79 -0.22
N VAL A 252 1.56 -1.62 -1.19
CA VAL A 252 0.27 -1.67 -1.87
C VAL A 252 -0.37 -3.02 -1.60
N LEU A 253 -1.57 -3.03 -1.03
CA LEU A 253 -2.31 -4.23 -0.69
C LEU A 253 -3.73 -4.12 -1.23
N PHE A 254 -4.24 -5.22 -1.80
CA PHE A 254 -5.57 -5.32 -2.37
C PHE A 254 -6.52 -6.01 -1.39
N LEU A 255 -7.71 -5.44 -1.23
CA LEU A 255 -8.76 -5.89 -0.35
C LEU A 255 -10.09 -6.02 -1.10
N ALA A 256 -10.96 -6.88 -0.60
CA ALA A 256 -12.39 -6.91 -0.95
C ALA A 256 -13.22 -6.56 0.29
N PRO A 257 -14.53 -6.24 0.15
CA PRO A 257 -15.46 -6.18 1.28
C PRO A 257 -15.50 -7.50 2.04
N ALA A 258 -15.66 -7.45 3.36
CA ALA A 258 -15.84 -8.65 4.18
C ALA A 258 -17.06 -9.47 3.69
N GLY A 259 -16.93 -10.80 3.69
CA GLY A 259 -17.97 -11.69 3.20
C GLY A 259 -17.96 -11.93 1.67
N THR A 260 -17.04 -11.32 0.92
CA THR A 260 -16.82 -11.69 -0.49
C THR A 260 -16.50 -13.18 -0.59
N PRO A 261 -17.16 -13.95 -1.51
CA PRO A 261 -16.95 -15.39 -1.65
C PRO A 261 -15.48 -15.77 -1.81
N LYS A 262 -15.04 -16.81 -1.11
CA LYS A 262 -13.63 -17.22 -1.08
C LYS A 262 -13.07 -17.61 -2.44
N ASP A 263 -13.88 -18.19 -3.31
CA ASP A 263 -13.50 -18.53 -4.69
C ASP A 263 -13.18 -17.28 -5.51
N ILE A 264 -13.95 -16.20 -5.33
CA ILE A 264 -13.69 -14.90 -5.96
C ILE A 264 -12.38 -14.27 -5.42
N VAL A 265 -12.23 -14.26 -4.08
CA VAL A 265 -11.01 -13.77 -3.42
C VAL A 265 -9.78 -14.51 -3.94
N ASN A 266 -9.81 -15.84 -3.94
CA ASN A 266 -8.70 -16.68 -4.39
C ASN A 266 -8.41 -16.51 -5.88
N ARG A 267 -9.45 -16.37 -6.72
CA ARG A 267 -9.27 -16.15 -8.15
C ARG A 267 -8.63 -14.78 -8.42
N MET A 268 -9.09 -13.72 -7.75
CA MET A 268 -8.48 -12.40 -7.88
C MET A 268 -7.03 -12.40 -7.37
N ALA A 269 -6.75 -13.08 -6.26
CA ALA A 269 -5.39 -13.22 -5.72
C ALA A 269 -4.47 -13.95 -6.70
N ALA A 270 -4.93 -15.04 -7.30
CA ALA A 270 -4.16 -15.80 -8.28
C ALA A 270 -3.82 -14.96 -9.52
N GLU A 271 -4.78 -14.22 -10.08
CA GLU A 271 -4.53 -13.35 -11.24
C GLU A 271 -3.64 -12.15 -10.87
N THR A 272 -3.78 -11.60 -9.65
CA THR A 272 -2.87 -10.57 -9.12
C THR A 272 -1.45 -11.10 -9.00
N ALA A 273 -1.25 -12.30 -8.44
CA ALA A 273 0.07 -12.91 -8.30
C ALA A 273 0.75 -13.13 -9.66
N LYS A 274 0.01 -13.65 -10.66
CA LYS A 274 0.53 -13.82 -12.03
C LYS A 274 0.93 -12.47 -12.64
N ALA A 275 0.09 -11.43 -12.46
CA ALA A 275 0.37 -10.09 -12.96
C ALA A 275 1.66 -9.53 -12.33
N VAL A 276 1.75 -9.54 -11.00
CA VAL A 276 2.87 -8.98 -10.23
C VAL A 276 4.19 -9.70 -10.54
N THR A 277 4.14 -11.01 -10.77
CA THR A 277 5.35 -11.82 -11.06
C THR A 277 5.74 -11.82 -12.53
N SER A 278 4.97 -11.21 -13.42
CA SER A 278 5.31 -11.09 -14.84
C SER A 278 6.54 -10.20 -15.06
N ILE A 279 7.32 -10.48 -16.10
CA ILE A 279 8.60 -9.80 -16.40
C ILE A 279 8.39 -8.29 -16.60
N ASP A 280 7.33 -7.91 -17.32
CA ASP A 280 7.01 -6.53 -17.62
C ASP A 280 6.61 -5.73 -16.36
N ILE A 281 5.79 -6.30 -15.47
CA ILE A 281 5.42 -5.64 -14.22
C ILE A 281 6.62 -5.56 -13.26
N LYS A 282 7.43 -6.61 -13.14
CA LYS A 282 8.66 -6.56 -12.34
C LYS A 282 9.59 -5.43 -12.78
N GLY A 283 9.88 -5.31 -14.07
CA GLY A 283 10.73 -4.24 -14.58
C GLY A 283 10.16 -2.84 -14.36
N ARG A 284 8.84 -2.67 -14.52
CA ARG A 284 8.16 -1.39 -14.23
C ARG A 284 8.17 -1.07 -12.73
N PHE A 285 7.97 -2.06 -11.86
CA PHE A 285 8.02 -1.89 -10.41
C PHE A 285 9.41 -1.49 -9.92
N GLU A 286 10.47 -2.15 -10.43
CA GLU A 286 11.86 -1.77 -10.14
C GLU A 286 12.13 -0.30 -10.49
N THR A 287 11.62 0.18 -11.64
CA THR A 287 11.80 1.58 -12.06
C THR A 287 11.19 2.59 -11.08
N ILE A 288 10.10 2.22 -10.40
CA ILE A 288 9.42 3.08 -9.41
C ILE A 288 9.76 2.71 -7.97
N GLY A 289 10.74 1.82 -7.75
CA GLY A 289 11.23 1.42 -6.44
C GLY A 289 10.26 0.56 -5.63
N ILE A 290 9.42 -0.24 -6.32
CA ILE A 290 8.54 -1.22 -5.68
C ILE A 290 9.15 -2.62 -5.84
N GLU A 291 9.31 -3.34 -4.74
CA GLU A 291 9.62 -4.77 -4.75
C GLU A 291 8.32 -5.56 -4.95
N PRO A 292 8.18 -6.34 -6.04
CA PRO A 292 6.98 -7.14 -6.30
C PRO A 292 6.83 -8.28 -5.29
N VAL A 293 5.60 -8.53 -4.81
CA VAL A 293 5.29 -9.61 -3.86
C VAL A 293 4.28 -10.59 -4.44
N GLY A 294 3.01 -10.24 -4.57
CA GLY A 294 1.97 -11.10 -5.13
C GLY A 294 1.69 -12.35 -4.29
N ASN A 295 1.50 -12.21 -2.97
CA ASN A 295 1.29 -13.32 -2.04
C ASN A 295 -0.18 -13.77 -1.95
N SER A 296 -0.43 -14.84 -1.16
CA SER A 296 -1.77 -15.37 -0.90
C SER A 296 -2.60 -14.45 0.01
N PRO A 297 -3.94 -14.60 0.02
CA PRO A 297 -4.83 -13.86 0.93
C PRO A 297 -4.45 -14.00 2.40
N GLU A 298 -4.06 -15.18 2.85
CA GLU A 298 -3.66 -15.46 4.23
C GLU A 298 -2.39 -14.69 4.60
N LEU A 299 -1.38 -14.70 3.72
CA LEU A 299 -0.13 -13.97 3.94
C LEU A 299 -0.36 -12.46 3.87
N ALA A 300 -1.25 -11.99 3.00
CA ALA A 300 -1.63 -10.58 2.92
C ALA A 300 -2.35 -10.12 4.20
N GLY A 301 -3.25 -10.95 4.75
CA GLY A 301 -3.92 -10.69 6.01
C GLY A 301 -2.95 -10.62 7.18
N LYS A 302 -2.07 -11.63 7.31
CA LYS A 302 -1.03 -11.63 8.33
C LYS A 302 -0.13 -10.40 8.25
N PHE A 303 0.29 -10.02 7.04
CA PHE A 303 1.09 -8.82 6.82
C PHE A 303 0.38 -7.55 7.32
N LEU A 304 -0.93 -7.42 7.03
CA LEU A 304 -1.71 -6.27 7.49
C LEU A 304 -1.80 -6.21 9.01
N ASP A 305 -2.04 -7.37 9.67
CA ASP A 305 -2.09 -7.46 11.14
C ASP A 305 -0.74 -7.08 11.77
N ASP A 306 0.37 -7.59 11.23
CA ASP A 306 1.73 -7.28 11.69
C ASP A 306 2.03 -5.76 11.55
N GLU A 307 1.64 -5.15 10.43
CA GLU A 307 1.81 -3.70 10.20
C GLU A 307 0.95 -2.86 11.15
N ILE A 308 -0.30 -3.25 11.41
CA ILE A 308 -1.16 -2.57 12.40
C ILE A 308 -0.50 -2.61 13.79
N ALA A 309 -0.03 -3.78 14.21
CA ALA A 309 0.62 -3.95 15.52
C ALA A 309 1.92 -3.12 15.62
N LYS A 310 2.75 -3.12 14.58
CA LYS A 310 3.99 -2.34 14.49
C LYS A 310 3.70 -0.85 14.62
N TRP A 311 2.79 -0.31 13.82
CA TRP A 311 2.50 1.11 13.83
C TRP A 311 1.76 1.55 15.09
N ALA A 312 0.92 0.71 15.69
CA ALA A 312 0.30 0.99 16.98
C ALA A 312 1.36 1.25 18.07
N LYS A 313 2.42 0.43 18.12
CA LYS A 313 3.54 0.62 19.05
C LYS A 313 4.28 1.93 18.78
N VAL A 314 4.61 2.23 17.52
CA VAL A 314 5.34 3.46 17.15
C VAL A 314 4.52 4.71 17.48
N ILE A 315 3.24 4.72 17.09
CA ILE A 315 2.31 5.84 17.32
C ILE A 315 2.16 6.12 18.83
N SER A 316 1.95 5.07 19.63
CA SER A 316 1.82 5.18 21.08
C SER A 316 3.10 5.71 21.74
N THR A 317 4.26 5.15 21.39
CA THR A 317 5.56 5.53 21.99
C THR A 317 5.99 6.95 21.59
N ALA A 318 5.74 7.35 20.33
CA ALA A 318 6.06 8.69 19.84
C ALA A 318 5.00 9.75 20.23
N GLY A 319 3.86 9.34 20.78
CA GLY A 319 2.78 10.25 21.11
C GLY A 319 2.14 10.92 19.90
N VAL A 320 2.19 10.26 18.73
CA VAL A 320 1.63 10.79 17.46
C VAL A 320 0.12 10.88 17.59
N LYS A 321 -0.44 12.06 17.29
CA LYS A 321 -1.88 12.32 17.32
C LYS A 321 -2.39 12.55 15.89
N ALA A 322 -3.61 12.10 15.63
CA ALA A 322 -4.28 12.44 14.38
C ALA A 322 -4.43 13.97 14.26
N GLU A 323 -4.34 14.48 13.03
CA GLU A 323 -4.74 15.86 12.75
C GLU A 323 -6.26 15.98 12.93
N GLN A 324 -6.69 17.06 13.55
CA GLN A 324 -8.12 17.37 13.74
C GLN A 324 -8.78 17.76 12.44
#